data_de17ae92bc28057d234b24f64983d703
#
_entry.id   de17ae92bc28057d234b24f64983d703
#
_cell.length_a   1.000
_cell.length_b   1.000
_cell.length_c   1.000
_cell.angle_alpha   90.00
_cell.angle_beta   90.00
_cell.angle_gamma   90.00
#
_symmetry.space_group_name_H-M   'P 1'
#
loop_
_entity.id
_entity.type
_entity.pdbx_description
1 polymer ?
#
loop_
_entity_poly.entity_id
_entity_poly.type
_entity_poly.pdbx_seq_one_letter_code
_entity_poly.pdbx_strand_id
1 'polypeptide(L)'
;MVDTLGVELTPELLIEFETILHRGTTMAANGESGHFKYIPNRIRNSSVQVALPSEIPTAIPALLAEWESSPKDFESISRFHARFEHLHPFQDGNGRIGRLIMMKQCIENGVDLIVIDETHADEYKSWMEIAQTQATSDSSMRFFGSANLLLTPGCTR
;
A
#
# COMPACT_ATOMS: atom_id res chain seq x y z
N MET A 1 -8.73 4.20 12.42
CA MET A 1 -9.13 3.26 11.34
C MET A 1 -10.63 2.95 11.36
N VAL A 2 -11.21 2.61 12.52
CA VAL A 2 -12.67 2.34 12.59
C VAL A 2 -13.48 3.54 12.10
N ASP A 3 -13.06 4.76 12.42
CA ASP A 3 -13.74 5.99 12.02
C ASP A 3 -13.61 6.34 10.52
N THR A 4 -12.74 5.63 9.78
CA THR A 4 -12.52 5.83 8.35
C THR A 4 -13.13 4.73 7.49
N LEU A 5 -13.80 3.73 8.08
CA LEU A 5 -14.55 2.73 7.32
C LEU A 5 -15.72 3.39 6.61
N GLY A 6 -15.87 3.10 5.31
CA GLY A 6 -16.87 3.74 4.44
C GLY A 6 -16.48 5.11 3.92
N VAL A 7 -15.32 5.65 4.31
CA VAL A 7 -14.77 6.89 3.74
C VAL A 7 -13.95 6.54 2.50
N GLU A 8 -14.20 7.25 1.40
CA GLU A 8 -13.47 7.09 0.13
C GLU A 8 -11.97 7.34 0.32
N LEU A 9 -11.14 6.55 -0.36
CA LEU A 9 -9.69 6.78 -0.40
C LEU A 9 -9.39 7.99 -1.27
N THR A 10 -8.89 9.05 -0.65
CA THR A 10 -8.45 10.28 -1.31
C THR A 10 -7.00 10.60 -0.97
N PRO A 11 -6.32 11.45 -1.73
CA PRO A 11 -4.97 11.91 -1.38
C PRO A 11 -4.90 12.50 0.04
N GLU A 12 -5.94 13.23 0.45
CA GLU A 12 -6.04 13.87 1.77
C GLU A 12 -6.14 12.82 2.88
N LEU A 13 -6.92 11.74 2.68
CA LEU A 13 -7.02 10.65 3.64
C LEU A 13 -5.69 9.90 3.78
N LEU A 14 -4.94 9.71 2.69
CA LEU A 14 -3.60 9.11 2.75
C LEU A 14 -2.64 9.99 3.57
N ILE A 15 -2.69 11.31 3.39
CA ILE A 15 -1.89 12.27 4.17
C ILE A 15 -2.32 12.26 5.64
N GLU A 16 -3.62 12.13 5.92
CA GLU A 16 -4.13 12.01 7.30
C GLU A 16 -3.58 10.75 7.99
N PHE A 17 -3.57 9.59 7.31
CA PHE A 17 -2.98 8.38 7.85
C PHE A 17 -1.49 8.56 8.19
N GLU A 18 -0.75 9.21 7.33
CA GLU A 18 0.67 9.51 7.55
C GLU A 18 0.85 10.47 8.74
N THR A 19 0.04 11.52 8.81
CA THR A 19 0.06 12.48 9.92
C THR A 19 -0.21 11.80 11.26
N ILE A 20 -1.21 10.91 11.30
CA ILE A 20 -1.55 10.15 12.51
C ILE A 20 -0.41 9.20 12.90
N LEU A 21 0.15 8.51 11.91
CA LEU A 21 1.25 7.56 12.10
C LEU A 21 2.48 8.21 12.74
N HIS A 22 2.77 9.43 12.36
CA HIS A 22 3.95 10.17 12.85
C HIS A 22 3.66 11.10 14.03
N ARG A 23 2.42 11.13 14.56
CA ARG A 23 2.07 11.96 15.70
C ARG A 23 2.99 11.68 16.90
N GLY A 24 3.61 12.73 17.44
CA GLY A 24 4.53 12.64 18.58
C GLY A 24 5.94 12.16 18.24
N THR A 25 6.27 11.97 16.97
CA THR A 25 7.62 11.63 16.51
C THR A 25 8.45 12.87 16.22
N THR A 26 9.77 12.67 16.06
CA THR A 26 10.71 13.73 15.62
C THR A 26 10.37 14.25 14.23
N MET A 27 9.88 13.40 13.33
CA MET A 27 9.44 13.80 11.99
C MET A 27 8.32 14.84 12.06
N ALA A 28 7.30 14.58 12.90
CA ALA A 28 6.22 15.55 13.08
C ALA A 28 6.72 16.86 13.70
N ALA A 29 7.62 16.78 14.69
CA ALA A 29 8.22 17.97 15.33
C ALA A 29 9.03 18.83 14.35
N ASN A 30 9.68 18.20 13.36
CA ASN A 30 10.47 18.87 12.33
C ASN A 30 9.63 19.34 11.13
N GLY A 31 8.33 19.06 11.09
CA GLY A 31 7.49 19.38 9.93
C GLY A 31 7.76 18.50 8.71
N GLU A 32 8.29 17.29 8.92
CA GLU A 32 8.65 16.32 7.86
C GLU A 32 7.51 15.32 7.58
N SER A 33 6.35 15.47 8.23
CA SER A 33 5.14 14.67 8.05
C SER A 33 3.94 15.53 7.63
N GLY A 34 2.85 14.91 7.23
CA GLY A 34 1.64 15.60 6.78
C GLY A 34 1.66 15.99 5.31
N HIS A 35 2.53 15.39 4.51
CA HIS A 35 2.61 15.65 3.07
C HIS A 35 3.29 14.49 2.32
N PHE A 36 3.08 14.41 1.03
CA PHE A 36 3.83 13.50 0.18
C PHE A 36 5.31 13.89 0.13
N LYS A 37 6.17 12.92 -0.21
CA LYS A 37 7.61 13.14 -0.29
C LYS A 37 7.99 14.24 -1.29
N TYR A 38 8.97 15.02 -0.92
CA TYR A 38 9.58 16.07 -1.76
C TYR A 38 11.06 15.83 -2.02
N ILE A 39 11.64 14.81 -1.33
CA ILE A 39 13.01 14.34 -1.54
C ILE A 39 12.95 12.90 -2.05
N PRO A 40 13.76 12.53 -3.06
CA PRO A 40 13.84 11.13 -3.49
C PRO A 40 14.21 10.20 -2.34
N ASN A 41 13.49 9.09 -2.23
CA ASN A 41 13.72 8.08 -1.22
C ASN A 41 13.95 6.71 -1.87
N ARG A 42 14.16 5.68 -1.06
CA ARG A 42 14.31 4.29 -1.51
C ARG A 42 13.83 3.34 -0.44
N ILE A 43 13.45 2.13 -0.86
CA ILE A 43 13.13 1.04 0.05
C ILE A 43 14.43 0.48 0.63
N ARG A 44 14.49 0.37 1.95
CA ARG A 44 15.69 -0.18 2.63
C ARG A 44 15.92 -1.64 2.20
N ASN A 45 17.16 -1.96 1.84
CA ASN A 45 17.56 -3.31 1.41
C ASN A 45 16.81 -3.85 0.19
N SER A 46 16.37 -2.97 -0.71
CA SER A 46 15.75 -3.33 -1.98
C SER A 46 16.48 -2.65 -3.14
N SER A 47 16.54 -3.32 -4.29
CA SER A 47 17.02 -2.77 -5.56
C SER A 47 15.94 -2.06 -6.36
N VAL A 48 14.69 -2.14 -5.91
CA VAL A 48 13.55 -1.54 -6.59
C VAL A 48 13.66 -0.02 -6.59
N GLN A 49 13.54 0.56 -7.78
CA GLN A 49 13.44 2.00 -7.94
C GLN A 49 11.98 2.42 -7.68
N VAL A 50 11.81 3.36 -6.76
CA VAL A 50 10.50 3.95 -6.45
C VAL A 50 10.27 5.20 -7.27
N ALA A 51 9.01 5.62 -7.39
CA ALA A 51 8.65 6.84 -8.11
C ALA A 51 9.39 8.07 -7.57
N LEU A 52 9.69 9.01 -8.46
CA LEU A 52 10.27 10.31 -8.06
C LEU A 52 9.22 11.20 -7.39
N PRO A 53 9.62 12.16 -6.54
CA PRO A 53 8.67 13.11 -5.93
C PRO A 53 7.79 13.85 -6.94
N SER A 54 8.33 14.19 -8.10
CA SER A 54 7.61 14.88 -9.18
C SER A 54 6.50 14.05 -9.82
N GLU A 55 6.53 12.73 -9.67
CA GLU A 55 5.55 11.80 -10.23
C GLU A 55 4.35 11.61 -9.30
N ILE A 56 4.53 11.78 -7.99
CA ILE A 56 3.51 11.50 -6.96
C ILE A 56 2.20 12.27 -7.18
N PRO A 57 2.21 13.58 -7.50
CA PRO A 57 0.97 14.35 -7.70
C PRO A 57 0.07 13.83 -8.81
N THR A 58 0.63 13.12 -9.79
CA THR A 58 -0.14 12.51 -10.88
C THR A 58 -0.42 11.03 -10.61
N ALA A 59 0.55 10.31 -10.04
CA ALA A 59 0.48 8.87 -9.85
C ALA A 59 -0.51 8.46 -8.74
N ILE A 60 -0.62 9.21 -7.65
CA ILE A 60 -1.57 8.91 -6.57
C ILE A 60 -3.02 9.04 -7.04
N PRO A 61 -3.45 10.15 -7.65
CA PRO A 61 -4.80 10.23 -8.20
C PRO A 61 -5.11 9.14 -9.23
N ALA A 62 -4.15 8.77 -10.09
CA ALA A 62 -4.32 7.68 -11.05
C ALA A 62 -4.52 6.31 -10.36
N LEU A 63 -3.74 6.01 -9.31
CA LEU A 63 -3.90 4.80 -8.51
C LEU A 63 -5.28 4.72 -7.84
N LEU A 64 -5.75 5.84 -7.28
CA LEU A 64 -7.07 5.93 -6.64
C LEU A 64 -8.21 5.76 -7.66
N ALA A 65 -8.11 6.38 -8.84
CA ALA A 65 -9.10 6.24 -9.90
C ALA A 65 -9.17 4.79 -10.42
N GLU A 66 -8.03 4.11 -10.54
CA GLU A 66 -8.00 2.69 -10.89
C GLU A 66 -8.66 1.83 -9.82
N TRP A 67 -8.38 2.11 -8.54
CA TRP A 67 -9.07 1.45 -7.43
C TRP A 67 -10.58 1.64 -7.53
N GLU A 68 -11.07 2.86 -7.75
CA GLU A 68 -12.51 3.12 -7.83
C GLU A 68 -13.20 2.33 -8.95
N SER A 69 -12.55 2.11 -10.07
CA SER A 69 -13.07 1.35 -11.20
C SER A 69 -12.85 -0.17 -11.11
N SER A 70 -12.15 -0.65 -10.09
CA SER A 70 -11.78 -2.05 -9.93
C SER A 70 -12.93 -2.91 -9.37
N PRO A 71 -12.88 -4.26 -9.52
CA PRO A 71 -13.86 -5.18 -8.92
C PRO A 71 -13.88 -5.19 -7.38
N LYS A 72 -12.91 -4.57 -6.72
CA LYS A 72 -12.76 -4.54 -5.24
C LYS A 72 -12.51 -5.93 -4.62
N ASP A 73 -12.03 -6.88 -5.40
CA ASP A 73 -11.69 -8.23 -4.98
C ASP A 73 -10.25 -8.31 -4.44
N PHE A 74 -9.86 -9.51 -4.01
CA PHE A 74 -8.51 -9.79 -3.50
C PHE A 74 -7.40 -9.37 -4.47
N GLU A 75 -7.58 -9.61 -5.78
CA GLU A 75 -6.59 -9.25 -6.80
C GLU A 75 -6.44 -7.74 -6.92
N SER A 76 -7.55 -7.00 -6.93
CA SER A 76 -7.57 -5.53 -6.98
C SER A 76 -6.91 -4.91 -5.76
N ILE A 77 -7.18 -5.43 -4.56
CA ILE A 77 -6.57 -4.98 -3.30
C ILE A 77 -5.06 -5.21 -3.33
N SER A 78 -4.65 -6.38 -3.73
CA SER A 78 -3.24 -6.76 -3.81
C SER A 78 -2.48 -5.93 -4.84
N ARG A 79 -3.10 -5.66 -5.99
CA ARG A 79 -2.55 -4.78 -7.04
C ARG A 79 -2.39 -3.34 -6.54
N PHE A 80 -3.42 -2.83 -5.87
CA PHE A 80 -3.35 -1.50 -5.26
C PHE A 80 -2.17 -1.42 -4.28
N HIS A 81 -2.05 -2.40 -3.39
CA HIS A 81 -0.99 -2.44 -2.39
C HIS A 81 0.40 -2.47 -3.04
N ALA A 82 0.63 -3.34 -4.03
CA ALA A 82 1.90 -3.42 -4.74
C ALA A 82 2.27 -2.10 -5.45
N ARG A 83 1.29 -1.45 -6.09
CA ARG A 83 1.51 -0.15 -6.75
C ARG A 83 1.75 0.98 -5.75
N PHE A 84 1.02 0.99 -4.63
CA PHE A 84 1.25 1.98 -3.57
C PHE A 84 2.67 1.87 -3.00
N GLU A 85 3.14 0.65 -2.72
CA GLU A 85 4.50 0.40 -2.24
C GLU A 85 5.56 0.76 -3.30
N HIS A 86 5.28 0.56 -4.59
CA HIS A 86 6.17 1.01 -5.67
C HIS A 86 6.25 2.54 -5.77
N LEU A 87 5.13 3.23 -5.65
CA LEU A 87 5.10 4.70 -5.64
C LEU A 87 5.86 5.27 -4.43
N HIS A 88 5.78 4.60 -3.30
CA HIS A 88 6.45 4.97 -2.05
C HIS A 88 6.24 6.46 -1.72
N PRO A 89 4.97 6.92 -1.61
CA PRO A 89 4.62 8.33 -1.73
C PRO A 89 5.07 9.20 -0.56
N PHE A 90 5.41 8.63 0.59
CA PHE A 90 5.82 9.35 1.79
C PHE A 90 7.32 9.21 2.06
N GLN A 91 7.88 10.11 2.85
CA GLN A 91 9.29 10.07 3.21
C GLN A 91 9.63 8.85 4.09
N ASP A 92 8.72 8.47 4.99
CA ASP A 92 8.76 7.25 5.81
C ASP A 92 7.33 6.70 6.01
N GLY A 93 7.23 5.48 6.54
CA GLY A 93 5.95 4.87 6.93
C GLY A 93 5.14 4.23 5.82
N ASN A 94 5.63 4.21 4.58
CA ASN A 94 4.86 3.69 3.44
C ASN A 94 4.35 2.27 3.66
N GLY A 95 5.18 1.34 4.11
CA GLY A 95 4.76 -0.04 4.38
C GLY A 95 3.70 -0.16 5.47
N ARG A 96 3.71 0.69 6.50
CA ARG A 96 2.67 0.72 7.54
C ARG A 96 1.36 1.25 7.00
N ILE A 97 1.41 2.33 6.22
CA ILE A 97 0.26 2.95 5.59
C ILE A 97 -0.31 2.03 4.52
N GLY A 98 0.51 1.43 3.68
CA GLY A 98 0.07 0.48 2.65
C GLY A 98 -0.70 -0.71 3.24
N ARG A 99 -0.20 -1.30 4.33
CA ARG A 99 -0.92 -2.38 5.05
C ARG A 99 -2.20 -1.89 5.72
N LEU A 100 -2.23 -0.66 6.26
CA LEU A 100 -3.44 -0.06 6.82
C LEU A 100 -4.53 0.12 5.76
N ILE A 101 -4.16 0.62 4.57
CA ILE A 101 -5.07 0.77 3.44
C ILE A 101 -5.58 -0.60 2.98
N MET A 102 -4.69 -1.57 2.82
CA MET A 102 -5.04 -2.94 2.45
C MET A 102 -6.05 -3.56 3.42
N MET A 103 -5.84 -3.41 4.74
CA MET A 103 -6.77 -3.86 5.75
C MET A 103 -8.13 -3.16 5.64
N LYS A 104 -8.14 -1.83 5.45
CA LYS A 104 -9.37 -1.06 5.22
C LYS A 104 -10.14 -1.61 4.01
N GLN A 105 -9.45 -1.80 2.88
CA GLN A 105 -10.04 -2.33 1.65
C GLN A 105 -10.63 -3.72 1.85
N CYS A 106 -9.93 -4.63 2.56
CA CYS A 106 -10.44 -5.96 2.88
C CYS A 106 -11.74 -5.88 3.69
N ILE A 107 -11.76 -5.10 4.77
CA ILE A 107 -12.91 -4.97 5.66
C ILE A 107 -14.12 -4.40 4.90
N GLU A 108 -13.93 -3.36 4.12
CA GLU A 108 -15.00 -2.67 3.40
C GLU A 108 -15.63 -3.51 2.29
N ASN A 109 -14.87 -4.43 1.71
CA ASN A 109 -15.34 -5.23 0.58
C ASN A 109 -15.60 -6.69 0.95
N GLY A 110 -15.54 -7.05 2.24
CA GLY A 110 -15.81 -8.41 2.72
C GLY A 110 -14.80 -9.44 2.22
N VAL A 111 -13.57 -9.00 1.93
CA VAL A 111 -12.43 -9.86 1.57
C VAL A 111 -11.71 -10.28 2.84
N ASP A 112 -11.23 -11.51 2.91
CA ASP A 112 -10.48 -12.02 4.06
C ASP A 112 -9.24 -11.17 4.32
N LEU A 113 -8.96 -10.92 5.61
CA LEU A 113 -7.81 -10.09 5.99
C LEU A 113 -6.50 -10.75 5.60
N ILE A 114 -5.66 -9.98 4.91
CA ILE A 114 -4.30 -10.36 4.57
C ILE A 114 -3.40 -10.04 5.75
N VAL A 115 -2.91 -11.05 6.45
CA VAL A 115 -2.01 -10.89 7.59
C VAL A 115 -0.60 -11.29 7.15
N ILE A 116 0.33 -10.36 7.27
CA ILE A 116 1.75 -10.58 6.99
C ILE A 116 2.44 -10.72 8.35
N ASP A 117 2.71 -11.96 8.75
CA ASP A 117 3.45 -12.27 9.98
C ASP A 117 4.96 -12.41 9.72
N GLU A 118 5.72 -12.59 10.80
CA GLU A 118 7.19 -12.72 10.72
C GLU A 118 7.64 -13.97 9.93
N THR A 119 6.84 -15.03 9.92
CA THR A 119 7.19 -16.28 9.23
C THR A 119 7.08 -16.15 7.70
N HIS A 120 6.23 -15.24 7.22
CA HIS A 120 5.98 -14.97 5.80
C HIS A 120 6.65 -13.67 5.30
N ALA A 121 7.43 -13.00 6.17
CA ALA A 121 8.01 -11.69 5.84
C ALA A 121 8.98 -11.74 4.63
N ASP A 122 9.76 -12.81 4.48
CA ASP A 122 10.70 -12.94 3.37
C ASP A 122 10.00 -13.32 2.05
N GLU A 123 8.95 -14.13 2.13
CA GLU A 123 8.09 -14.45 0.98
C GLU A 123 7.33 -13.21 0.51
N TYR A 124 6.79 -12.44 1.44
CA TYR A 124 6.14 -11.18 1.13
C TYR A 124 7.10 -10.19 0.44
N LYS A 125 8.33 -10.04 0.93
CA LYS A 125 9.34 -9.19 0.29
C LYS A 125 9.68 -9.66 -1.12
N SER A 126 9.93 -10.95 -1.30
CA SER A 126 10.22 -11.53 -2.61
C SER A 126 9.06 -11.31 -3.58
N TRP A 127 7.84 -11.52 -3.10
CA TRP A 127 6.64 -11.29 -3.87
C TRP A 127 6.46 -9.81 -4.25
N MET A 128 6.67 -8.88 -3.30
CA MET A 128 6.62 -7.45 -3.55
C MET A 128 7.66 -7.01 -4.58
N GLU A 129 8.87 -7.56 -4.52
CA GLU A 129 9.93 -7.25 -5.49
C GLU A 129 9.57 -7.72 -6.90
N ILE A 130 8.97 -8.91 -7.04
CA ILE A 130 8.44 -9.42 -8.32
C ILE A 130 7.30 -8.52 -8.82
N ALA A 131 6.32 -8.21 -7.98
CA ALA A 131 5.18 -7.39 -8.35
C ALA A 131 5.58 -5.97 -8.78
N GLN A 132 6.56 -5.37 -8.12
CA GLN A 132 7.06 -4.04 -8.43
C GLN A 132 7.90 -4.00 -9.71
N THR A 133 8.70 -5.04 -9.98
CA THR A 133 9.47 -5.14 -11.23
C THR A 133 8.59 -5.47 -12.43
N GLN A 134 7.49 -6.18 -12.24
CA GLN A 134 6.55 -6.53 -13.30
C GLN A 134 5.46 -5.47 -13.52
N ALA A 135 5.19 -4.61 -12.55
CA ALA A 135 4.24 -3.49 -12.69
C ALA A 135 4.63 -2.47 -13.77
N THR A 136 5.88 -2.55 -14.25
CA THR A 136 6.33 -1.79 -15.42
C THR A 136 5.97 -2.45 -16.77
N SER A 137 5.45 -3.68 -16.77
CA SER A 137 4.97 -4.38 -17.97
C SER A 137 3.53 -4.85 -17.77
N ASP A 138 2.62 -4.29 -18.54
CA ASP A 138 1.14 -4.36 -18.46
C ASP A 138 0.51 -5.77 -18.63
N SER A 139 1.24 -6.86 -18.53
CA SER A 139 0.76 -8.19 -18.93
C SER A 139 0.89 -9.33 -17.93
N SER A 140 1.38 -9.14 -16.69
CA SER A 140 1.77 -10.28 -15.85
C SER A 140 1.14 -10.37 -14.46
N MET A 141 0.03 -9.68 -14.19
CA MET A 141 -0.65 -9.74 -12.89
C MET A 141 -1.48 -11.01 -12.63
N ARG A 142 -1.16 -12.12 -13.29
CA ARG A 142 -1.81 -13.43 -13.04
C ARG A 142 -1.21 -14.18 -11.84
N PHE A 143 -0.27 -13.59 -11.12
CA PHE A 143 0.49 -14.31 -10.08
C PHE A 143 -0.20 -14.40 -8.72
N PHE A 144 -1.23 -13.59 -8.44
CA PHE A 144 -1.93 -13.62 -7.15
C PHE A 144 -2.76 -14.88 -6.91
N GLY A 145 -3.23 -15.54 -7.95
CA GLY A 145 -4.05 -16.76 -7.84
C GLY A 145 -3.31 -18.00 -7.32
N SER A 146 -1.98 -17.95 -7.24
CA SER A 146 -1.16 -19.08 -6.75
C SER A 146 -0.66 -18.90 -5.32
N ALA A 147 -0.78 -17.72 -4.75
CA ALA A 147 -0.41 -17.44 -3.37
C ALA A 147 -1.58 -17.71 -2.42
N ASN A 148 -1.97 -18.98 -2.26
CA ASN A 148 -2.76 -19.48 -1.12
C ASN A 148 -2.06 -19.24 0.24
N LEU A 149 -1.05 -18.38 0.26
CA LEU A 149 -0.07 -18.29 1.35
C LEU A 149 -0.40 -17.20 2.37
N LEU A 150 -1.35 -16.31 2.10
CA LEU A 150 -1.67 -15.19 2.98
C LEU A 150 -3.10 -15.23 3.52
N LEU A 151 -3.83 -16.30 3.26
CA LEU A 151 -5.16 -16.47 3.84
C LEU A 151 -5.04 -17.24 5.15
N THR A 152 -5.29 -16.60 6.27
CA THR A 152 -5.55 -17.31 7.52
C THR A 152 -6.87 -18.06 7.38
N PRO A 153 -6.89 -19.42 7.37
CA PRO A 153 -8.15 -20.16 7.45
C PRO A 153 -8.66 -20.02 8.87
N GLY A 154 -9.78 -19.34 9.05
CA GLY A 154 -10.51 -19.47 10.30
C GLY A 154 -11.03 -18.18 10.91
N CYS A 155 -12.07 -17.65 10.36
CA CYS A 155 -13.17 -17.10 11.15
C CYS A 155 -14.48 -17.56 10.50
N THR A 156 -14.81 -18.83 10.67
CA THR A 156 -16.18 -19.29 10.48
C THR A 156 -17.01 -18.75 11.64
N ARG A 157 -18.05 -18.02 11.30
CA ARG A 157 -19.14 -17.61 12.20
C ARG A 157 -19.82 -18.82 12.84
#